data_cfb33800073e5bd64cabda06fbfb0cfb
#
_entry.id   cfb33800073e5bd64cabda06fbfb0cfb
#
_cell.length_a   1.000
_cell.length_b   1.000
_cell.length_c   1.000
_cell.angle_alpha   90.00
_cell.angle_beta   90.00
_cell.angle_gamma   90.00
#
_symmetry.space_group_name_H-M   'P 1'
#
loop_
_entity.id
_entity.type
_entity.pdbx_description
1 polymer ?
#
loop_
_entity_poly.entity_id
_entity_poly.type
_entity_poly.pdbx_seq_one_letter_code
_entity_poly.pdbx_strand_id
1 'polypeptide(L)'
;MATTQRSMEVAELGTKSKDELLVLAHEVGLPDGPNLDGLRREDLLSRVYHAASAQQSLVSSGILEVMDEGYGFLRQITSHGGTGDVYISQSQIRRFGLKTGDTVSGQVRPPKEGERYFGLVRVEKINGMASDQVNSRPRTQFEHLTPIFPETQIKLETSGADLATRMVDLFAPVGLGQRGLIVSPPKAGKTTMLKQIAHGVTNNCPSAILMVVLIGERPEEVTDMRRSVQGDVFASTFDDNVEDQCRVGELALERAKRLVEFGNDVVILLDSITRLTRAYNLAVPSSGRTLSGGIDPVALYPPKKFIGAARNIEEGGSLTIIANCLIDTGSRMDEVIYEEFKGTGNMELHLDRRLAERRYFPAVDIIRSGTRREELL
;
A
#
# COMPACT_ATOMS: atom_id res chain seq x y z
N MET A 1 -25.25 -29.84 17.77
CA MET A 1 -24.59 -29.55 16.47
C MET A 1 -24.32 -28.07 16.46
N ALA A 2 -23.08 -27.61 16.59
CA ALA A 2 -22.75 -26.20 16.48
C ALA A 2 -22.84 -25.81 15.00
N THR A 3 -23.88 -25.07 14.66
CA THR A 3 -24.00 -24.45 13.34
C THR A 3 -22.84 -23.48 13.22
N THR A 4 -21.89 -23.77 12.35
CA THR A 4 -20.78 -22.86 12.03
C THR A 4 -21.42 -21.61 11.43
N GLN A 5 -21.65 -20.57 12.26
CA GLN A 5 -22.17 -19.30 11.79
C GLN A 5 -21.17 -18.72 10.78
N ARG A 6 -21.61 -18.53 9.56
CA ARG A 6 -20.81 -17.93 8.48
C ARG A 6 -20.54 -16.47 8.84
N SER A 7 -19.28 -16.09 8.95
CA SER A 7 -18.91 -14.68 9.14
C SER A 7 -19.25 -13.87 7.89
N MET A 8 -19.85 -12.70 8.06
CA MET A 8 -20.27 -11.79 7.01
C MET A 8 -19.40 -10.54 7.03
N GLU A 9 -18.66 -10.31 5.96
CA GLU A 9 -17.75 -9.15 5.89
C GLU A 9 -18.51 -7.90 5.41
N VAL A 10 -18.33 -6.77 6.12
CA VAL A 10 -19.01 -5.50 5.80
C VAL A 10 -18.76 -5.07 4.35
N ALA A 11 -17.50 -5.20 3.89
CA ALA A 11 -17.11 -4.84 2.54
C ALA A 11 -17.82 -5.68 1.47
N GLU A 12 -17.95 -7.00 1.68
CA GLU A 12 -18.67 -7.89 0.76
C GLU A 12 -20.17 -7.58 0.72
N LEU A 13 -20.79 -7.38 1.88
CA LEU A 13 -22.20 -7.04 1.96
C LEU A 13 -22.52 -5.73 1.22
N GLY A 14 -21.62 -4.75 1.29
CA GLY A 14 -21.75 -3.47 0.61
C GLY A 14 -21.80 -3.57 -0.92
N THR A 15 -21.23 -4.61 -1.53
CA THR A 15 -21.20 -4.80 -2.99
C THR A 15 -22.35 -5.65 -3.53
N LYS A 16 -23.10 -6.35 -2.67
CA LYS A 16 -24.16 -7.26 -3.08
C LYS A 16 -25.38 -6.57 -3.68
N SER A 17 -25.99 -7.23 -4.65
CA SER A 17 -27.26 -6.81 -5.25
C SER A 17 -28.43 -6.93 -4.25
N LYS A 18 -29.56 -6.33 -4.57
CA LYS A 18 -30.75 -6.43 -3.72
C LYS A 18 -31.22 -7.86 -3.55
N ASP A 19 -31.20 -8.66 -4.62
CA ASP A 19 -31.65 -10.05 -4.60
C ASP A 19 -30.73 -10.93 -3.73
N GLU A 20 -29.42 -10.73 -3.81
CA GLU A 20 -28.46 -11.41 -2.94
C GLU A 20 -28.62 -11.01 -1.46
N LEU A 21 -28.95 -9.74 -1.19
CA LEU A 21 -29.22 -9.25 0.17
C LEU A 21 -30.52 -9.85 0.73
N LEU A 22 -31.53 -10.12 -0.10
CA LEU A 22 -32.77 -10.80 0.33
C LEU A 22 -32.46 -12.24 0.77
N VAL A 23 -31.64 -12.97 0.01
CA VAL A 23 -31.22 -14.33 0.41
C VAL A 23 -30.49 -14.31 1.76
N LEU A 24 -29.56 -13.37 1.94
CA LEU A 24 -28.83 -13.21 3.21
C LEU A 24 -29.74 -12.77 4.37
N ALA A 25 -30.75 -11.95 4.10
CA ALA A 25 -31.75 -11.54 5.11
C ALA A 25 -32.48 -12.76 5.69
N HIS A 26 -32.82 -13.75 4.85
CA HIS A 26 -33.39 -15.03 5.30
C HIS A 26 -32.37 -15.85 6.11
N GLU A 27 -31.10 -15.93 5.67
CA GLU A 27 -30.04 -16.65 6.40
C GLU A 27 -29.80 -16.08 7.81
N VAL A 28 -29.88 -14.75 7.98
CA VAL A 28 -29.75 -14.08 9.29
C VAL A 28 -31.08 -14.05 10.08
N GLY A 29 -32.12 -14.77 9.62
CA GLY A 29 -33.36 -14.94 10.35
C GLY A 29 -34.24 -13.68 10.44
N LEU A 30 -34.12 -12.77 9.50
CA LEU A 30 -35.08 -11.68 9.36
C LEU A 30 -36.41 -12.27 8.90
N PRO A 31 -37.54 -11.94 9.60
CA PRO A 31 -38.82 -12.55 9.29
C PRO A 31 -39.28 -12.21 7.88
N ASP A 32 -39.74 -13.24 7.16
CA ASP A 32 -40.44 -13.08 5.89
C ASP A 32 -41.68 -12.21 6.05
N GLY A 33 -41.66 -11.07 5.39
CA GLY A 33 -42.82 -10.21 5.39
C GLY A 33 -42.91 -9.42 4.08
N PRO A 34 -44.12 -9.03 3.65
CA PRO A 34 -44.31 -8.23 2.43
C PRO A 34 -43.54 -6.90 2.42
N ASN A 35 -42.85 -6.61 3.51
CA ASN A 35 -42.05 -5.39 3.70
C ASN A 35 -40.57 -5.50 3.27
N LEU A 36 -39.98 -6.69 3.10
CA LEU A 36 -38.55 -6.80 2.70
C LEU A 36 -38.38 -6.49 1.21
N ASP A 37 -39.22 -7.03 0.35
CA ASP A 37 -39.16 -6.80 -1.10
C ASP A 37 -39.44 -5.36 -1.50
N GLY A 38 -40.22 -4.64 -0.71
CA GLY A 38 -40.54 -3.23 -0.91
C GLY A 38 -39.45 -2.26 -0.47
N LEU A 39 -38.45 -2.71 0.29
CA LEU A 39 -37.39 -1.85 0.79
C LEU A 39 -36.40 -1.43 -0.33
N ARG A 40 -35.86 -0.22 -0.18
CA ARG A 40 -34.69 0.17 -0.97
C ARG A 40 -33.48 -0.68 -0.54
N ARG A 41 -32.54 -0.88 -1.48
CA ARG A 41 -31.32 -1.67 -1.23
C ARG A 41 -30.59 -1.23 0.05
N GLU A 42 -30.48 0.07 0.28
CA GLU A 42 -29.80 0.65 1.45
C GLU A 42 -30.49 0.32 2.76
N ASP A 43 -31.82 0.38 2.79
CA ASP A 43 -32.63 0.06 3.97
C ASP A 43 -32.56 -1.44 4.30
N LEU A 44 -32.56 -2.30 3.26
CA LEU A 44 -32.39 -3.75 3.40
C LEU A 44 -30.98 -4.08 3.92
N LEU A 45 -29.93 -3.46 3.34
CA LEU A 45 -28.56 -3.64 3.77
C LEU A 45 -28.37 -3.25 5.25
N SER A 46 -28.96 -2.13 5.67
CA SER A 46 -28.92 -1.70 7.07
C SER A 46 -29.56 -2.75 8.01
N ARG A 47 -30.70 -3.32 7.64
CA ARG A 47 -31.34 -4.39 8.44
C ARG A 47 -30.48 -5.65 8.50
N VAL A 48 -29.85 -6.05 7.41
CA VAL A 48 -28.93 -7.19 7.38
C VAL A 48 -27.74 -6.94 8.29
N TYR A 49 -27.15 -5.73 8.28
CA TYR A 49 -26.06 -5.38 9.19
C TYR A 49 -26.46 -5.49 10.66
N HIS A 50 -27.66 -5.00 11.03
CA HIS A 50 -28.15 -5.08 12.41
C HIS A 50 -28.40 -6.53 12.84
N ALA A 51 -29.02 -7.35 11.98
CA ALA A 51 -29.30 -8.76 12.27
C ALA A 51 -27.98 -9.58 12.40
N ALA A 52 -27.05 -9.43 11.46
CA ALA A 52 -25.75 -10.08 11.49
C ALA A 52 -24.92 -9.65 12.72
N SER A 53 -24.98 -8.37 13.10
CA SER A 53 -24.31 -7.88 14.31
C SER A 53 -24.90 -8.46 15.58
N ALA A 54 -26.24 -8.59 15.67
CA ALA A 54 -26.91 -9.21 16.81
C ALA A 54 -26.49 -10.67 16.99
N GLN A 55 -26.20 -11.37 15.90
CA GLN A 55 -25.70 -12.75 15.91
C GLN A 55 -24.16 -12.84 16.05
N GLN A 56 -23.46 -11.73 16.24
CA GLN A 56 -22.00 -11.66 16.30
C GLN A 56 -21.30 -12.24 15.05
N SER A 57 -22.00 -12.29 13.92
CA SER A 57 -21.50 -12.79 12.63
C SER A 57 -20.95 -11.68 11.71
N LEU A 58 -21.17 -10.40 12.06
CA LEU A 58 -20.69 -9.26 11.29
C LEU A 58 -19.24 -8.97 11.63
N VAL A 59 -18.36 -9.10 10.64
CA VAL A 59 -16.92 -8.87 10.76
C VAL A 59 -16.43 -7.82 9.76
N SER A 60 -15.32 -7.22 10.07
CA SER A 60 -14.58 -6.36 9.14
C SER A 60 -13.09 -6.51 9.35
N SER A 61 -12.34 -6.26 8.29
CA SER A 61 -10.88 -6.17 8.34
C SER A 61 -10.42 -4.89 7.64
N GLY A 62 -9.29 -4.36 8.07
CA GLY A 62 -8.71 -3.16 7.46
C GLY A 62 -7.34 -2.83 8.03
N ILE A 63 -6.67 -1.86 7.41
CA ILE A 63 -5.40 -1.34 7.88
C ILE A 63 -5.67 -0.22 8.88
N LEU A 64 -5.11 -0.35 10.06
CA LEU A 64 -5.26 0.65 11.12
C LEU A 64 -4.50 1.93 10.78
N GLU A 65 -5.20 3.03 10.86
CA GLU A 65 -4.65 4.38 10.91
C GLU A 65 -4.99 4.98 12.28
N VAL A 66 -3.98 5.25 13.09
CA VAL A 66 -4.14 5.86 14.41
C VAL A 66 -4.08 7.38 14.27
N MET A 67 -5.08 8.06 14.83
CA MET A 67 -5.18 9.51 14.82
C MET A 67 -4.44 10.11 16.04
N ASP A 68 -4.10 11.40 15.97
CA ASP A 68 -3.35 12.10 17.02
C ASP A 68 -4.04 12.04 18.38
N GLU A 69 -5.38 11.99 18.42
CA GLU A 69 -6.17 11.86 19.63
C GLU A 69 -6.15 10.46 20.24
N GLY A 70 -5.50 9.50 19.56
CA GLY A 70 -5.24 8.13 20.03
C GLY A 70 -6.33 7.10 19.71
N TYR A 71 -7.46 7.48 19.11
CA TYR A 71 -8.37 6.54 18.45
C TYR A 71 -7.91 6.27 17.02
N GLY A 72 -8.57 5.39 16.28
CA GLY A 72 -8.18 5.09 14.91
C GLY A 72 -9.31 4.62 14.03
N PHE A 73 -8.97 4.40 12.76
CA PHE A 73 -9.86 3.83 11.77
C PHE A 73 -9.20 2.66 11.06
N LEU A 74 -9.97 1.61 10.82
CA LEU A 74 -9.55 0.55 9.89
C LEU A 74 -9.94 0.98 8.50
N ARG A 75 -8.92 1.25 7.68
CA ARG A 75 -9.08 1.70 6.29
C ARG A 75 -9.13 0.50 5.36
N GLN A 76 -10.00 0.56 4.37
CA GLN A 76 -10.06 -0.42 3.29
C GLN A 76 -9.08 -0.05 2.18
N ILE A 77 -8.23 -0.98 1.74
CA ILE A 77 -7.25 -0.74 0.65
C ILE A 77 -7.96 -0.38 -0.68
N THR A 78 -9.19 -0.88 -0.85
CA THR A 78 -9.94 -0.76 -2.11
C THR A 78 -10.89 0.42 -2.19
N SER A 79 -11.16 1.12 -1.08
CA SER A 79 -12.18 2.17 -1.02
C SER A 79 -11.54 3.56 -1.06
N HIS A 80 -11.98 4.38 -1.99
CA HIS A 80 -11.78 5.84 -1.93
C HIS A 80 -12.68 6.37 -0.81
N GLY A 81 -12.10 6.62 0.34
CA GLY A 81 -12.67 7.35 1.47
C GLY A 81 -14.15 7.12 1.84
N GLY A 82 -14.41 6.40 2.89
CA GLY A 82 -15.53 6.71 3.76
C GLY A 82 -16.68 5.72 3.96
N THR A 83 -17.02 4.83 3.04
CA THR A 83 -18.23 3.98 3.23
C THR A 83 -17.96 2.59 3.83
N GLY A 84 -16.80 2.35 4.39
CA GLY A 84 -16.42 1.06 4.99
C GLY A 84 -15.44 1.19 6.14
N ASP A 85 -15.05 2.41 6.51
CA ASP A 85 -14.11 2.64 7.60
C ASP A 85 -14.73 2.23 8.94
N VAL A 86 -13.95 1.53 9.76
CA VAL A 86 -14.38 1.04 11.07
C VAL A 86 -13.63 1.77 12.16
N TYR A 87 -14.36 2.43 13.05
CA TYR A 87 -13.80 3.10 14.21
C TYR A 87 -13.25 2.09 15.21
N ILE A 88 -12.06 2.34 15.72
CA ILE A 88 -11.42 1.61 16.81
C ILE A 88 -11.11 2.55 17.97
N SER A 89 -11.46 2.14 19.18
CA SER A 89 -11.29 2.97 20.36
C SER A 89 -9.83 3.01 20.83
N GLN A 90 -9.46 4.10 21.49
CA GLN A 90 -8.15 4.26 22.11
C GLN A 90 -7.83 3.13 23.11
N SER A 91 -8.84 2.67 23.86
CA SER A 91 -8.68 1.57 24.82
C SER A 91 -8.29 0.25 24.15
N GLN A 92 -8.88 -0.06 22.98
CA GLN A 92 -8.51 -1.24 22.19
C GLN A 92 -7.09 -1.11 21.62
N ILE A 93 -6.75 0.06 21.07
CA ILE A 93 -5.41 0.34 20.54
C ILE A 93 -4.36 0.13 21.63
N ARG A 94 -4.56 0.69 22.82
CA ARG A 94 -3.63 0.54 23.94
C ARG A 94 -3.57 -0.90 24.47
N ARG A 95 -4.72 -1.57 24.59
CA ARG A 95 -4.80 -2.93 25.12
C ARG A 95 -4.02 -3.93 24.28
N PHE A 96 -4.07 -3.81 22.96
CA PHE A 96 -3.42 -4.73 22.02
C PHE A 96 -2.08 -4.20 21.47
N GLY A 97 -1.62 -3.03 21.92
CA GLY A 97 -0.38 -2.41 21.45
C GLY A 97 -0.39 -2.14 19.94
N LEU A 98 -1.57 -1.80 19.39
CA LEU A 98 -1.74 -1.60 17.95
C LEU A 98 -1.04 -0.33 17.47
N LYS A 99 -0.55 -0.37 16.23
CA LYS A 99 0.13 0.74 15.57
C LYS A 99 -0.47 0.97 14.19
N THR A 100 -0.30 2.19 13.68
CA THR A 100 -0.60 2.48 12.28
C THR A 100 0.10 1.47 11.36
N GLY A 101 -0.64 0.97 10.37
CA GLY A 101 -0.17 -0.07 9.45
C GLY A 101 -0.51 -1.51 9.86
N ASP A 102 -0.96 -1.76 11.09
CA ASP A 102 -1.44 -3.10 11.47
C ASP A 102 -2.72 -3.44 10.71
N THR A 103 -2.82 -4.66 10.18
CA THR A 103 -4.11 -5.19 9.73
C THR A 103 -4.83 -5.76 10.92
N VAL A 104 -6.00 -5.21 11.19
CA VAL A 104 -6.86 -5.66 12.28
C VAL A 104 -8.16 -6.20 11.71
N SER A 105 -8.56 -7.38 12.15
CA SER A 105 -9.87 -7.94 11.84
C SER A 105 -10.62 -8.33 13.11
N GLY A 106 -11.94 -8.22 13.06
CA GLY A 106 -12.76 -8.57 14.20
C GLY A 106 -14.24 -8.25 14.02
N GLN A 107 -14.98 -8.48 15.07
CA GLN A 107 -16.42 -8.25 15.10
C GLN A 107 -16.72 -6.76 15.15
N VAL A 108 -17.68 -6.34 14.35
CA VAL A 108 -18.10 -4.94 14.25
C VAL A 108 -19.60 -4.79 14.50
N ARG A 109 -20.00 -3.60 14.87
CA ARG A 109 -21.39 -3.20 14.96
C ARG A 109 -21.70 -2.06 13.98
N PRO A 110 -22.92 -1.99 13.45
CA PRO A 110 -23.33 -0.87 12.64
C PRO A 110 -23.34 0.45 13.45
N PRO A 111 -23.30 1.60 12.74
CA PRO A 111 -23.39 2.91 13.38
C PRO A 111 -24.70 3.03 14.19
N LYS A 112 -24.62 3.62 15.39
CA LYS A 112 -25.78 4.04 16.16
C LYS A 112 -26.31 5.38 15.65
N GLU A 113 -27.47 5.78 16.15
CA GLU A 113 -28.02 7.10 15.85
C GLU A 113 -27.04 8.22 16.21
N GLY A 114 -26.67 9.03 15.21
CA GLY A 114 -25.62 10.07 15.34
C GLY A 114 -24.18 9.63 15.05
N GLU A 115 -23.91 8.34 14.89
CA GLU A 115 -22.58 7.85 14.47
C GLU A 115 -22.52 7.72 12.93
N ARG A 116 -21.31 7.91 12.37
CA ARG A 116 -21.08 7.81 10.91
C ARG A 116 -20.38 6.51 10.51
N TYR A 117 -19.66 5.87 11.44
CA TYR A 117 -18.78 4.74 11.17
C TYR A 117 -19.20 3.49 11.92
N PHE A 118 -18.92 2.32 11.33
CA PHE A 118 -18.98 1.06 12.07
C PHE A 118 -18.02 1.12 13.27
N GLY A 119 -18.38 0.43 14.36
CA GLY A 119 -17.52 0.36 15.54
C GLY A 119 -16.95 -1.03 15.73
N LEU A 120 -15.65 -1.16 15.92
CA LEU A 120 -15.02 -2.43 16.27
C LEU A 120 -15.41 -2.82 17.71
N VAL A 121 -16.04 -3.98 17.86
CA VAL A 121 -16.49 -4.50 19.15
C VAL A 121 -15.40 -5.39 19.77
N ARG A 122 -14.86 -6.30 18.97
CA ARG A 122 -13.87 -7.28 19.41
C ARG A 122 -12.78 -7.45 18.36
N VAL A 123 -11.51 -7.35 18.78
CA VAL A 123 -10.34 -7.68 17.96
C VAL A 123 -10.17 -9.20 17.96
N GLU A 124 -10.13 -9.81 16.79
CA GLU A 124 -9.93 -11.26 16.62
C GLU A 124 -8.54 -11.58 16.11
N LYS A 125 -8.08 -10.88 15.06
CA LYS A 125 -6.76 -11.08 14.48
C LYS A 125 -6.02 -9.76 14.28
N ILE A 126 -4.71 -9.82 14.40
CA ILE A 126 -3.76 -8.73 14.16
C ILE A 126 -2.68 -9.27 13.23
N ASN A 127 -2.51 -8.69 12.04
CA ASN A 127 -1.57 -9.13 11.01
C ASN A 127 -1.66 -10.64 10.70
N GLY A 128 -2.88 -11.17 10.66
CA GLY A 128 -3.16 -12.58 10.38
C GLY A 128 -3.08 -13.52 11.58
N MET A 129 -2.48 -13.10 12.72
CA MET A 129 -2.39 -13.90 13.94
C MET A 129 -3.54 -13.61 14.91
N ALA A 130 -3.95 -14.61 15.68
CA ALA A 130 -4.95 -14.42 16.72
C ALA A 130 -4.47 -13.39 17.77
N SER A 131 -5.37 -12.54 18.25
CA SER A 131 -5.06 -11.43 19.16
C SER A 131 -4.35 -11.88 20.44
N ASP A 132 -4.66 -13.09 20.95
CA ASP A 132 -4.06 -13.66 22.15
C ASP A 132 -2.59 -14.04 21.92
N GLN A 133 -2.23 -14.45 20.72
CA GLN A 133 -0.85 -14.84 20.37
C GLN A 133 0.05 -13.62 20.20
N VAL A 134 -0.49 -12.51 19.71
CA VAL A 134 0.28 -11.28 19.50
C VAL A 134 0.69 -10.68 20.85
N ASN A 135 -0.20 -10.71 21.85
CA ASN A 135 0.09 -10.18 23.19
C ASN A 135 1.16 -10.97 23.95
N SER A 136 1.44 -12.21 23.57
CA SER A 136 2.42 -13.08 24.23
C SER A 136 3.84 -12.96 23.66
N ARG A 137 4.04 -12.28 22.55
CA ARG A 137 5.35 -12.11 21.89
C ARG A 137 5.83 -10.66 22.00
N PRO A 138 7.08 -10.41 22.45
CA PRO A 138 7.64 -9.08 22.37
C PRO A 138 7.74 -8.67 20.89
N ARG A 139 7.15 -7.54 20.54
CA ARG A 139 7.19 -7.00 19.18
C ARG A 139 8.41 -6.11 19.04
N THR A 140 9.41 -6.55 18.28
CA THR A 140 10.56 -5.72 17.93
C THR A 140 10.08 -4.64 16.94
N GLN A 141 10.40 -3.39 17.24
CA GLN A 141 10.05 -2.27 16.36
C GLN A 141 10.99 -2.26 15.15
N PHE A 142 10.46 -1.87 13.99
CA PHE A 142 11.20 -1.81 12.73
C PHE A 142 12.51 -1.01 12.85
N GLU A 143 12.48 0.07 13.59
CA GLU A 143 13.61 0.96 13.80
C GLU A 143 14.75 0.32 14.62
N HIS A 144 14.47 -0.76 15.36
CA HIS A 144 15.44 -1.49 16.19
C HIS A 144 15.99 -2.75 15.51
N LEU A 145 15.49 -3.08 14.32
CA LEU A 145 15.99 -4.21 13.54
C LEU A 145 17.34 -3.90 12.92
N THR A 146 18.24 -4.88 12.85
CA THR A 146 19.62 -4.71 12.36
C THR A 146 19.68 -4.70 10.84
N PRO A 147 20.00 -3.56 10.17
CA PRO A 147 20.07 -3.49 8.72
C PRO A 147 21.36 -4.14 8.18
N ILE A 148 21.22 -4.97 7.17
CA ILE A 148 22.33 -5.58 6.42
C ILE A 148 22.23 -5.24 4.93
N PHE A 149 23.27 -5.56 4.15
CA PHE A 149 23.24 -5.39 2.70
C PHE A 149 22.28 -6.38 2.04
N PRO A 150 21.70 -6.03 0.87
CA PRO A 150 21.03 -7.00 0.02
C PRO A 150 22.01 -8.10 -0.42
N GLU A 151 21.67 -9.36 -0.13
CA GLU A 151 22.50 -10.55 -0.45
C GLU A 151 21.72 -11.59 -1.25
N THR A 152 20.41 -11.43 -1.35
CA THR A 152 19.53 -12.34 -2.09
C THR A 152 18.88 -11.60 -3.24
N GLN A 153 19.20 -12.01 -4.47
CA GLN A 153 18.62 -11.41 -5.67
C GLN A 153 17.13 -11.79 -5.81
N ILE A 154 16.30 -10.80 -6.12
CA ILE A 154 14.95 -10.98 -6.63
C ILE A 154 15.04 -11.16 -8.14
N LYS A 155 14.98 -12.40 -8.64
CA LYS A 155 14.95 -12.63 -10.10
C LYS A 155 13.63 -12.15 -10.67
N LEU A 156 13.71 -11.29 -11.69
CA LEU A 156 12.55 -10.68 -12.34
C LEU A 156 12.23 -11.35 -13.67
N GLU A 157 13.19 -12.00 -14.32
CA GLU A 157 12.98 -12.73 -15.58
C GLU A 157 12.04 -13.93 -15.35
N THR A 158 10.90 -13.94 -16.07
CA THR A 158 9.87 -15.01 -15.93
C THR A 158 9.95 -16.03 -17.04
N SER A 159 9.77 -15.60 -18.28
CA SER A 159 9.87 -16.47 -19.47
C SER A 159 10.73 -15.74 -20.49
N GLY A 160 11.49 -16.48 -21.28
CA GLY A 160 12.51 -15.93 -22.20
C GLY A 160 12.03 -14.94 -23.27
N ALA A 161 10.78 -14.51 -23.21
CA ALA A 161 10.19 -13.51 -24.09
C ALA A 161 10.24 -12.07 -23.50
N ASP A 162 10.44 -11.91 -22.19
CA ASP A 162 10.45 -10.58 -21.55
C ASP A 162 11.87 -10.03 -21.41
N LEU A 163 12.28 -9.25 -22.42
CA LEU A 163 13.61 -8.62 -22.44
C LEU A 163 13.79 -7.58 -21.34
N ALA A 164 12.71 -6.96 -20.86
CA ALA A 164 12.83 -5.86 -19.92
C ALA A 164 13.28 -6.35 -18.54
N THR A 165 12.62 -7.34 -17.98
CA THR A 165 13.00 -7.92 -16.69
C THR A 165 14.38 -8.57 -16.75
N ARG A 166 14.72 -9.25 -17.87
CA ARG A 166 16.05 -9.79 -18.09
C ARG A 166 17.13 -8.72 -18.12
N MET A 167 16.86 -7.55 -18.74
CA MET A 167 17.81 -6.44 -18.72
C MET A 167 17.99 -5.87 -17.31
N VAL A 168 16.93 -5.80 -16.51
CA VAL A 168 17.04 -5.39 -15.11
C VAL A 168 17.92 -6.36 -14.34
N ASP A 169 17.69 -7.67 -14.46
CA ASP A 169 18.48 -8.69 -13.77
C ASP A 169 19.97 -8.68 -14.14
N LEU A 170 20.29 -8.27 -15.39
CA LEU A 170 21.68 -8.24 -15.88
C LEU A 170 22.42 -6.93 -15.58
N PHE A 171 21.74 -5.79 -15.64
CA PHE A 171 22.40 -4.48 -15.60
C PHE A 171 22.10 -3.66 -14.35
N ALA A 172 21.02 -3.99 -13.64
CA ALA A 172 20.63 -3.32 -12.40
C ALA A 172 19.90 -4.33 -11.49
N PRO A 173 20.58 -5.41 -11.06
CA PRO A 173 19.94 -6.45 -10.26
C PRO A 173 19.34 -5.88 -8.98
N VAL A 174 18.20 -6.43 -8.59
CA VAL A 174 17.44 -6.05 -7.40
C VAL A 174 17.60 -7.12 -6.34
N GLY A 175 18.03 -6.75 -5.16
CA GLY A 175 18.07 -7.67 -4.01
C GLY A 175 16.98 -7.37 -2.96
N LEU A 176 16.74 -8.34 -2.09
CA LEU A 176 15.88 -8.15 -0.91
C LEU A 176 16.47 -7.05 -0.03
N GLY A 177 15.69 -6.00 0.23
CA GLY A 177 16.15 -4.81 0.97
C GLY A 177 16.72 -3.70 0.09
N GLN A 178 16.63 -3.80 -1.26
CA GLN A 178 17.16 -2.82 -2.20
C GLN A 178 16.44 -1.47 -2.09
N ARG A 179 17.20 -0.38 -2.21
CA ARG A 179 16.72 0.99 -2.42
C ARG A 179 16.91 1.38 -3.87
N GLY A 180 15.96 1.03 -4.75
CA GLY A 180 16.06 1.24 -6.19
C GLY A 180 15.34 2.51 -6.64
N LEU A 181 15.94 3.17 -7.64
CA LEU A 181 15.32 4.26 -8.38
C LEU A 181 15.15 3.86 -9.85
N ILE A 182 13.94 3.98 -10.38
CA ILE A 182 13.70 3.98 -11.82
C ILE A 182 13.67 5.43 -12.28
N VAL A 183 14.74 5.86 -12.92
CA VAL A 183 14.88 7.24 -13.40
C VAL A 183 14.30 7.34 -14.79
N SER A 184 13.18 8.03 -14.92
CA SER A 184 12.37 7.97 -16.12
C SER A 184 11.96 9.35 -16.64
N PRO A 185 12.32 9.70 -17.89
CA PRO A 185 11.69 10.81 -18.57
C PRO A 185 10.26 10.47 -18.97
N PRO A 186 9.40 11.49 -19.26
CA PRO A 186 8.05 11.25 -19.75
C PRO A 186 8.05 10.41 -21.03
N LYS A 187 7.08 9.47 -21.13
CA LYS A 187 6.84 8.61 -22.32
C LYS A 187 7.97 7.59 -22.61
N ALA A 188 8.80 7.22 -21.64
CA ALA A 188 9.85 6.23 -21.80
C ALA A 188 9.44 4.77 -21.45
N GLY A 189 8.18 4.52 -21.14
CA GLY A 189 7.69 3.16 -20.81
C GLY A 189 7.69 2.83 -19.32
N LYS A 190 7.70 3.83 -18.45
CA LYS A 190 7.69 3.72 -16.99
C LYS A 190 6.68 2.70 -16.45
N THR A 191 5.40 2.90 -16.77
CA THR A 191 4.29 2.09 -16.24
C THR A 191 4.38 0.63 -16.68
N THR A 192 4.82 0.39 -17.93
CA THR A 192 5.07 -0.96 -18.44
C THR A 192 6.20 -1.65 -17.66
N MET A 193 7.31 -0.95 -17.43
CA MET A 193 8.44 -1.47 -16.65
C MET A 193 8.02 -1.85 -15.22
N LEU A 194 7.26 -0.99 -14.54
CA LEU A 194 6.75 -1.28 -13.20
C LEU A 194 5.84 -2.52 -13.17
N LYS A 195 4.97 -2.70 -14.17
CA LYS A 195 4.12 -3.89 -14.27
C LYS A 195 4.93 -5.15 -14.50
N GLN A 196 5.95 -5.09 -15.35
CA GLN A 196 6.84 -6.22 -15.63
C GLN A 196 7.65 -6.61 -14.38
N ILE A 197 8.16 -5.63 -13.63
CA ILE A 197 8.80 -5.88 -12.33
C ILE A 197 7.81 -6.51 -11.36
N ALA A 198 6.58 -5.99 -11.26
CA ALA A 198 5.53 -6.54 -10.41
C ALA A 198 5.25 -8.01 -10.73
N HIS A 199 5.11 -8.35 -12.02
CA HIS A 199 4.92 -9.72 -12.47
C HIS A 199 6.12 -10.62 -12.15
N GLY A 200 7.36 -10.12 -12.34
CA GLY A 200 8.57 -10.83 -11.98
C GLY A 200 8.62 -11.19 -10.50
N VAL A 201 8.34 -10.21 -9.63
CA VAL A 201 8.28 -10.43 -8.17
C VAL A 201 7.22 -11.45 -7.81
N THR A 202 6.00 -11.31 -8.33
CA THR A 202 4.87 -12.19 -7.99
C THR A 202 5.13 -13.65 -8.43
N ASN A 203 5.73 -13.85 -9.60
CA ASN A 203 5.98 -15.19 -10.14
C ASN A 203 7.18 -15.88 -9.51
N ASN A 204 8.27 -15.15 -9.26
CA ASN A 204 9.54 -15.73 -8.83
C ASN A 204 9.74 -15.67 -7.31
N CYS A 205 9.05 -14.76 -6.61
CA CYS A 205 9.13 -14.59 -5.17
C CYS A 205 7.72 -14.60 -4.54
N PRO A 206 6.97 -15.73 -4.63
CA PRO A 206 5.58 -15.78 -4.17
C PRO A 206 5.42 -15.60 -2.64
N SER A 207 6.50 -15.75 -1.87
CA SER A 207 6.53 -15.47 -0.44
C SER A 207 6.63 -13.98 -0.11
N ALA A 208 7.11 -13.16 -1.05
CA ALA A 208 7.22 -11.73 -0.86
C ALA A 208 5.86 -11.03 -1.05
N ILE A 209 5.56 -10.11 -0.16
CA ILE A 209 4.33 -9.30 -0.23
C ILE A 209 4.60 -8.11 -1.14
N LEU A 210 3.91 -8.08 -2.28
CA LEU A 210 3.99 -6.98 -3.22
C LEU A 210 2.99 -5.88 -2.87
N MET A 211 3.50 -4.65 -2.74
CA MET A 211 2.71 -3.45 -2.54
C MET A 211 3.00 -2.45 -3.66
N VAL A 212 1.97 -1.92 -4.28
CA VAL A 212 2.09 -0.86 -5.29
C VAL A 212 1.52 0.43 -4.72
N VAL A 213 2.31 1.49 -4.74
CA VAL A 213 1.92 2.79 -4.18
C VAL A 213 1.91 3.82 -5.32
N LEU A 214 0.71 4.30 -5.66
CA LEU A 214 0.48 5.25 -6.75
C LEU A 214 0.10 6.60 -6.14
N ILE A 215 0.90 7.63 -6.39
CA ILE A 215 0.68 8.96 -5.82
C ILE A 215 0.37 9.97 -6.93
N GLY A 216 -0.84 10.54 -6.88
CA GLY A 216 -1.27 11.54 -7.83
C GLY A 216 -1.32 11.03 -9.28
N GLU A 217 -1.56 9.73 -9.49
CA GLU A 217 -1.69 9.13 -10.81
C GLU A 217 -3.10 9.32 -11.38
N ARG A 218 -3.30 9.01 -12.65
CA ARG A 218 -4.60 9.12 -13.29
C ARG A 218 -5.52 7.98 -12.86
N PRO A 219 -6.84 8.22 -12.66
CA PRO A 219 -7.79 7.17 -12.25
C PRO A 219 -7.77 5.93 -13.14
N GLU A 220 -7.61 6.11 -14.46
CA GLU A 220 -7.51 5.01 -15.42
C GLU A 220 -6.22 4.19 -15.23
N GLU A 221 -5.08 4.83 -14.88
CA GLU A 221 -3.81 4.15 -14.62
C GLU A 221 -3.88 3.36 -13.29
N VAL A 222 -4.56 3.90 -12.28
CA VAL A 222 -4.83 3.20 -11.01
C VAL A 222 -5.68 1.96 -11.25
N THR A 223 -6.75 2.08 -12.04
CA THR A 223 -7.64 0.95 -12.36
C THR A 223 -6.89 -0.13 -13.15
N ASP A 224 -6.08 0.27 -14.11
CA ASP A 224 -5.28 -0.62 -14.93
C ASP A 224 -4.22 -1.37 -14.09
N MET A 225 -3.55 -0.68 -13.17
CA MET A 225 -2.60 -1.29 -12.24
C MET A 225 -3.28 -2.31 -11.32
N ARG A 226 -4.42 -1.97 -10.72
CA ARG A 226 -5.21 -2.89 -9.87
C ARG A 226 -5.63 -4.16 -10.58
N ARG A 227 -5.93 -4.08 -11.89
CA ARG A 227 -6.32 -5.24 -12.71
C ARG A 227 -5.13 -6.07 -13.19
N SER A 228 -3.95 -5.44 -13.29
CA SER A 228 -2.76 -6.07 -13.90
C SER A 228 -1.83 -6.69 -12.86
N VAL A 229 -1.89 -6.28 -11.59
CA VAL A 229 -0.92 -6.67 -10.56
C VAL A 229 -1.59 -7.48 -9.46
N GLN A 230 -0.95 -8.57 -9.04
CA GLN A 230 -1.35 -9.35 -7.87
C GLN A 230 -0.60 -8.83 -6.65
N GLY A 231 -1.20 -7.89 -5.93
CA GLY A 231 -0.62 -7.26 -4.74
C GLY A 231 -1.54 -6.19 -4.18
N ASP A 232 -1.16 -5.62 -3.04
CA ASP A 232 -1.88 -4.53 -2.39
C ASP A 232 -1.63 -3.22 -3.13
N VAL A 233 -2.68 -2.56 -3.65
CA VAL A 233 -2.55 -1.30 -4.38
C VAL A 233 -3.09 -0.14 -3.54
N PHE A 234 -2.17 0.67 -3.02
CA PHE A 234 -2.43 1.93 -2.36
C PHE A 234 -2.40 3.04 -3.42
N ALA A 235 -3.45 3.80 -3.56
CA ALA A 235 -3.50 4.81 -4.61
C ALA A 235 -4.19 6.08 -4.16
N SER A 236 -3.62 7.20 -4.58
CA SER A 236 -4.27 8.50 -4.66
C SER A 236 -4.21 9.01 -6.10
N THR A 237 -5.26 9.69 -6.51
CA THR A 237 -5.36 10.27 -7.85
C THR A 237 -4.94 11.74 -7.83
N PHE A 238 -4.76 12.36 -9.00
CA PHE A 238 -4.35 13.76 -9.09
C PHE A 238 -5.44 14.74 -8.63
N ASP A 239 -6.70 14.29 -8.57
CA ASP A 239 -7.88 15.04 -8.10
C ASP A 239 -8.07 14.94 -6.58
N ASP A 240 -7.37 14.02 -5.90
CA ASP A 240 -7.36 13.96 -4.45
C ASP A 240 -6.56 15.14 -3.87
N ASN A 241 -6.93 15.59 -2.67
CA ASN A 241 -6.17 16.63 -2.00
C ASN A 241 -4.74 16.17 -1.64
N VAL A 242 -3.85 17.11 -1.39
CA VAL A 242 -2.43 16.79 -1.16
C VAL A 242 -2.19 16.06 0.16
N GLU A 243 -3.02 16.31 1.16
CA GLU A 243 -2.98 15.63 2.45
C GLU A 243 -3.31 14.13 2.29
N ASP A 244 -4.31 13.79 1.46
CA ASP A 244 -4.64 12.40 1.15
C ASP A 244 -3.54 11.71 0.36
N GLN A 245 -2.88 12.42 -0.57
CA GLN A 245 -1.73 11.90 -1.30
C GLN A 245 -0.57 11.55 -0.34
N CYS A 246 -0.26 12.42 0.62
CA CYS A 246 0.75 12.16 1.63
C CYS A 246 0.35 11.01 2.55
N ARG A 247 -0.89 11.00 3.03
CA ARG A 247 -1.45 9.98 3.92
C ARG A 247 -1.41 8.57 3.32
N VAL A 248 -1.73 8.43 2.04
CA VAL A 248 -1.64 7.13 1.33
C VAL A 248 -0.21 6.60 1.32
N GLY A 249 0.77 7.48 1.07
CA GLY A 249 2.18 7.10 1.13
C GLY A 249 2.61 6.66 2.54
N GLU A 250 2.24 7.42 3.56
CA GLU A 250 2.56 7.11 4.95
C GLU A 250 1.93 5.80 5.42
N LEU A 251 0.65 5.58 5.12
CA LEU A 251 -0.06 4.36 5.48
C LEU A 251 0.57 3.13 4.82
N ALA A 252 0.94 3.24 3.53
CA ALA A 252 1.62 2.16 2.82
C ALA A 252 2.98 1.82 3.44
N LEU A 253 3.79 2.84 3.80
CA LEU A 253 5.08 2.64 4.45
C LEU A 253 4.92 1.99 5.84
N GLU A 254 4.00 2.50 6.66
CA GLU A 254 3.77 1.93 7.99
C GLU A 254 3.22 0.49 7.89
N ARG A 255 2.36 0.20 6.90
CA ARG A 255 1.93 -1.17 6.61
C ARG A 255 3.10 -2.08 6.28
N ALA A 256 4.00 -1.66 5.41
CA ALA A 256 5.18 -2.42 5.04
C ALA A 256 6.07 -2.71 6.25
N LYS A 257 6.33 -1.70 7.09
CA LYS A 257 7.10 -1.88 8.33
C LYS A 257 6.46 -2.91 9.26
N ARG A 258 5.13 -2.86 9.43
CA ARG A 258 4.41 -3.86 10.26
C ARG A 258 4.60 -5.27 9.72
N LEU A 259 4.52 -5.46 8.41
CA LEU A 259 4.74 -6.76 7.78
C LEU A 259 6.17 -7.29 8.02
N VAL A 260 7.16 -6.42 7.88
CA VAL A 260 8.57 -6.77 8.11
C VAL A 260 8.85 -7.11 9.57
N GLU A 261 8.23 -6.41 10.54
CA GLU A 261 8.32 -6.77 11.97
C GLU A 261 7.84 -8.19 12.28
N PHE A 262 7.03 -8.77 11.39
CA PHE A 262 6.58 -10.16 11.46
C PHE A 262 7.43 -11.13 10.63
N GLY A 263 8.58 -10.66 10.11
CA GLY A 263 9.54 -11.49 9.36
C GLY A 263 9.18 -11.70 7.89
N ASN A 264 8.28 -10.88 7.32
CA ASN A 264 7.93 -10.99 5.91
C ASN A 264 8.90 -10.18 5.04
N ASP A 265 9.12 -10.66 3.83
CA ASP A 265 9.75 -9.89 2.77
C ASP A 265 8.68 -9.04 2.08
N VAL A 266 8.94 -7.74 1.97
CA VAL A 266 8.01 -6.78 1.37
C VAL A 266 8.69 -6.04 0.23
N VAL A 267 8.02 -5.95 -0.91
CA VAL A 267 8.46 -5.18 -2.07
C VAL A 267 7.47 -4.06 -2.34
N ILE A 268 7.92 -2.81 -2.26
CA ILE A 268 7.13 -1.63 -2.63
C ILE A 268 7.57 -1.14 -4.01
N LEU A 269 6.61 -1.01 -4.93
CA LEU A 269 6.76 -0.27 -6.17
C LEU A 269 6.08 1.08 -6.03
N LEU A 270 6.84 2.18 -5.98
CA LEU A 270 6.30 3.53 -5.79
C LEU A 270 6.28 4.32 -7.09
N ASP A 271 5.13 4.76 -7.52
CA ASP A 271 4.94 5.66 -8.66
C ASP A 271 4.18 6.93 -8.25
N SER A 272 4.82 8.06 -8.00
CA SER A 272 6.24 8.31 -8.07
C SER A 272 6.74 9.07 -6.83
N ILE A 273 8.02 8.92 -6.50
CA ILE A 273 8.65 9.69 -5.43
C ILE A 273 8.64 11.19 -5.73
N THR A 274 8.73 11.56 -6.99
CA THR A 274 8.67 12.96 -7.44
C THR A 274 7.33 13.58 -7.06
N ARG A 275 6.22 12.89 -7.33
CA ARG A 275 4.87 13.40 -6.99
C ARG A 275 4.62 13.40 -5.49
N LEU A 276 5.08 12.36 -4.78
CA LEU A 276 5.02 12.33 -3.33
C LEU A 276 5.74 13.54 -2.72
N THR A 277 6.95 13.86 -3.22
CA THR A 277 7.72 15.02 -2.75
C THR A 277 7.02 16.34 -3.07
N ARG A 278 6.39 16.45 -4.24
CA ARG A 278 5.59 17.63 -4.60
C ARG A 278 4.37 17.79 -3.69
N ALA A 279 3.69 16.69 -3.34
CA ALA A 279 2.56 16.71 -2.41
C ALA A 279 3.01 17.22 -1.03
N TYR A 280 4.12 16.70 -0.50
CA TYR A 280 4.68 17.20 0.76
C TYR A 280 5.10 18.67 0.68
N ASN A 281 5.62 19.14 -0.46
CA ASN A 281 5.99 20.55 -0.62
C ASN A 281 4.78 21.51 -0.54
N LEU A 282 3.59 20.99 -0.81
CA LEU A 282 2.34 21.76 -0.68
C LEU A 282 1.68 21.56 0.70
N ALA A 283 1.81 20.37 1.29
CA ALA A 283 1.14 20.01 2.55
C ALA A 283 1.88 20.50 3.79
N VAL A 284 3.22 20.54 3.78
CA VAL A 284 3.98 20.96 4.97
C VAL A 284 3.98 22.48 5.13
N PRO A 285 3.94 22.99 6.38
CA PRO A 285 4.13 24.41 6.64
C PRO A 285 5.50 24.88 6.14
N SER A 286 5.55 26.03 5.48
CA SER A 286 6.79 26.57 4.94
C SER A 286 7.79 26.88 6.05
N SER A 287 9.04 26.41 5.87
CA SER A 287 10.16 26.73 6.77
C SER A 287 10.72 28.13 6.57
N GLY A 288 10.25 28.88 5.57
CA GLY A 288 10.81 30.17 5.14
C GLY A 288 12.11 30.04 4.34
N ARG A 289 12.58 28.82 4.05
CA ARG A 289 13.75 28.54 3.21
C ARG A 289 13.31 27.85 1.95
N THR A 290 13.91 28.19 0.82
CA THR A 290 13.57 27.61 -0.46
C THR A 290 14.83 27.22 -1.19
N LEU A 291 14.91 25.96 -1.63
CA LEU A 291 15.93 25.45 -2.53
C LEU A 291 15.63 25.86 -3.98
N SER A 292 16.59 25.62 -4.89
CA SER A 292 16.36 25.79 -6.33
C SER A 292 15.11 25.02 -6.76
N GLY A 293 14.32 25.61 -7.68
CA GLY A 293 13.09 24.99 -8.15
C GLY A 293 11.86 25.17 -7.24
N GLY A 294 11.95 25.93 -6.15
CA GLY A 294 10.81 26.25 -5.29
C GLY A 294 10.47 25.18 -4.27
N ILE A 295 11.41 24.31 -3.93
CA ILE A 295 11.21 23.23 -2.96
C ILE A 295 11.60 23.70 -1.55
N ASP A 296 10.76 23.44 -0.56
CA ASP A 296 11.10 23.64 0.85
C ASP A 296 11.95 22.43 1.34
N PRO A 297 13.12 22.66 1.99
CA PRO A 297 13.94 21.55 2.50
C PRO A 297 13.18 20.58 3.41
N VAL A 298 12.19 21.07 4.18
CA VAL A 298 11.38 20.24 5.08
C VAL A 298 10.54 19.22 4.30
N ALA A 299 10.08 19.56 3.11
CA ALA A 299 9.29 18.69 2.25
C ALA A 299 10.05 17.44 1.77
N LEU A 300 11.38 17.47 1.80
CA LEU A 300 12.23 16.34 1.40
C LEU A 300 12.35 15.24 2.48
N TYR A 301 12.14 15.58 3.76
CA TYR A 301 12.35 14.62 4.85
C TYR A 301 11.43 13.41 4.80
N PRO A 302 10.08 13.54 4.69
CA PRO A 302 9.21 12.38 4.67
C PRO A 302 9.48 11.45 3.48
N PRO A 303 9.62 11.92 2.21
CA PRO A 303 9.99 11.07 1.10
C PRO A 303 11.38 10.42 1.24
N LYS A 304 12.38 11.12 1.81
CA LYS A 304 13.69 10.51 2.14
C LYS A 304 13.55 9.42 3.18
N LYS A 305 12.73 9.63 4.22
CA LYS A 305 12.41 8.60 5.22
C LYS A 305 11.73 7.41 4.58
N PHE A 306 10.86 7.63 3.59
CA PHE A 306 10.19 6.57 2.84
C PHE A 306 11.23 5.67 2.14
N ILE A 307 12.05 6.22 1.25
CA ILE A 307 13.08 5.45 0.53
C ILE A 307 14.14 4.89 1.49
N GLY A 308 14.53 5.65 2.50
CA GLY A 308 15.53 5.25 3.49
C GLY A 308 15.09 4.10 4.41
N ALA A 309 13.80 3.77 4.43
CA ALA A 309 13.29 2.62 5.16
C ALA A 309 13.70 1.29 4.51
N ALA A 310 13.97 1.26 3.21
CA ALA A 310 14.37 0.04 2.52
C ALA A 310 15.68 -0.53 3.10
N ARG A 311 15.62 -1.78 3.53
CA ARG A 311 16.74 -2.53 4.12
C ARG A 311 16.48 -4.03 4.13
N ASN A 312 17.52 -4.81 4.03
CA ASN A 312 17.52 -6.21 4.42
C ASN A 312 17.81 -6.30 5.93
N ILE A 313 17.31 -7.31 6.62
CA ILE A 313 17.31 -7.39 8.08
C ILE A 313 17.92 -8.72 8.53
N GLU A 314 18.87 -8.65 9.47
CA GLU A 314 19.58 -9.82 9.99
C GLU A 314 18.64 -10.80 10.71
N GLU A 315 17.66 -10.27 11.45
CA GLU A 315 16.68 -11.06 12.20
C GLU A 315 15.62 -11.73 11.33
N GLY A 316 15.61 -11.44 10.03
CA GLY A 316 14.69 -11.96 9.03
C GLY A 316 13.66 -10.94 8.55
N GLY A 317 13.21 -11.16 7.32
CA GLY A 317 12.37 -10.22 6.59
C GLY A 317 13.18 -9.11 5.92
N SER A 318 12.57 -8.45 4.96
CA SER A 318 13.22 -7.35 4.24
C SER A 318 12.18 -6.34 3.75
N LEU A 319 12.62 -5.10 3.56
CA LEU A 319 11.85 -4.05 2.88
C LEU A 319 12.62 -3.59 1.65
N THR A 320 12.16 -3.99 0.48
CA THR A 320 12.67 -3.52 -0.82
C THR A 320 11.77 -2.40 -1.33
N ILE A 321 12.36 -1.28 -1.75
CA ILE A 321 11.59 -0.17 -2.34
C ILE A 321 12.21 0.18 -3.69
N ILE A 322 11.40 0.10 -4.74
CA ILE A 322 11.73 0.55 -6.10
C ILE A 322 10.81 1.73 -6.41
N ALA A 323 11.39 2.92 -6.44
CA ALA A 323 10.65 4.15 -6.65
C ALA A 323 10.93 4.74 -8.03
N ASN A 324 9.87 5.12 -8.72
CA ASN A 324 10.02 5.88 -9.95
C ASN A 324 10.31 7.36 -9.64
N CYS A 325 11.35 7.89 -10.26
CA CYS A 325 11.77 9.29 -10.19
C CYS A 325 11.67 9.92 -11.56
N LEU A 326 10.91 11.01 -11.68
CA LEU A 326 10.72 11.72 -12.96
C LEU A 326 11.86 12.68 -13.23
N ILE A 327 12.37 12.64 -14.46
CA ILE A 327 13.37 13.58 -14.98
C ILE A 327 12.93 14.17 -16.32
N ASP A 328 13.62 15.18 -16.82
CA ASP A 328 13.35 15.82 -18.12
C ASP A 328 11.90 16.26 -18.30
N THR A 329 11.25 16.67 -17.23
CA THR A 329 9.85 17.18 -17.23
C THR A 329 9.79 18.67 -17.59
N GLY A 330 10.93 19.35 -17.69
CA GLY A 330 11.02 20.81 -17.81
C GLY A 330 10.84 21.54 -16.46
N SER A 331 10.68 20.82 -15.36
CA SER A 331 10.55 21.37 -14.01
C SER A 331 11.88 21.34 -13.27
N ARG A 332 12.40 22.50 -12.88
CA ARG A 332 13.59 22.59 -12.02
C ARG A 332 13.39 21.90 -10.66
N MET A 333 12.17 21.86 -10.17
CA MET A 333 11.84 21.15 -8.92
C MET A 333 12.17 19.66 -9.04
N ASP A 334 11.80 19.03 -10.17
CA ASP A 334 12.02 17.59 -10.39
C ASP A 334 13.51 17.26 -10.52
N GLU A 335 14.30 18.16 -11.11
CA GLU A 335 15.76 18.02 -11.17
C GLU A 335 16.37 18.02 -9.77
N VAL A 336 15.95 18.95 -8.91
CA VAL A 336 16.38 18.99 -7.50
C VAL A 336 15.96 17.74 -6.76
N ILE A 337 14.72 17.29 -6.92
CA ILE A 337 14.22 16.06 -6.30
C ILE A 337 15.10 14.88 -6.73
N TYR A 338 15.36 14.71 -8.02
CA TYR A 338 16.20 13.62 -8.50
C TYR A 338 17.61 13.65 -7.86
N GLU A 339 18.29 14.81 -7.85
CA GLU A 339 19.63 14.93 -7.26
C GLU A 339 19.62 14.61 -5.75
N GLU A 340 18.56 14.98 -5.03
CA GLU A 340 18.41 14.67 -3.59
C GLU A 340 18.18 13.17 -3.30
N PHE A 341 17.57 12.43 -4.23
CA PHE A 341 17.32 10.98 -4.07
C PHE A 341 18.42 10.10 -4.66
N LYS A 342 19.15 10.56 -5.68
CA LYS A 342 20.25 9.84 -6.32
C LYS A 342 21.30 9.33 -5.31
N GLY A 343 21.61 10.15 -4.29
CA GLY A 343 22.53 9.76 -3.23
C GLY A 343 21.95 8.78 -2.18
N THR A 344 20.62 8.64 -2.12
CA THR A 344 19.92 7.79 -1.14
C THR A 344 19.75 6.36 -1.65
N GLY A 345 19.57 6.19 -2.95
CA GLY A 345 19.46 4.89 -3.61
C GLY A 345 20.79 4.13 -3.68
N ASN A 346 20.69 2.81 -3.80
CA ASN A 346 21.82 1.90 -4.07
C ASN A 346 21.62 1.07 -5.36
N MET A 347 20.58 1.39 -6.14
CA MET A 347 20.31 0.84 -7.47
C MET A 347 19.64 1.92 -8.30
N GLU A 348 20.06 2.09 -9.54
CA GLU A 348 19.43 3.00 -10.49
C GLU A 348 19.18 2.28 -11.82
N LEU A 349 17.95 2.35 -12.32
CA LEU A 349 17.55 1.91 -13.65
C LEU A 349 17.14 3.13 -14.46
N HIS A 350 17.93 3.51 -15.43
CA HIS A 350 17.67 4.68 -16.28
C HIS A 350 16.89 4.29 -17.53
N LEU A 351 15.76 4.95 -17.77
CA LEU A 351 15.04 4.88 -19.03
C LEU A 351 15.44 6.07 -19.93
N ASP A 352 15.59 5.82 -21.23
CA ASP A 352 15.99 6.83 -22.21
C ASP A 352 14.85 7.13 -23.19
N ARG A 353 14.47 8.41 -23.27
CA ARG A 353 13.42 8.88 -24.18
C ARG A 353 13.80 8.73 -25.65
N ARG A 354 15.10 8.90 -26.01
CA ARG A 354 15.59 8.81 -27.39
C ARG A 354 15.47 7.39 -27.94
N LEU A 355 15.69 6.38 -27.07
CA LEU A 355 15.45 4.98 -27.41
C LEU A 355 13.97 4.72 -27.65
N ALA A 356 13.11 5.22 -26.76
CA ALA A 356 11.66 5.07 -26.88
C ALA A 356 11.12 5.75 -28.15
N GLU A 357 11.58 6.94 -28.50
CA GLU A 357 11.22 7.66 -29.73
C GLU A 357 11.64 6.90 -31.00
N ARG A 358 12.75 6.16 -30.92
CA ARG A 358 13.22 5.27 -32.00
C ARG A 358 12.55 3.88 -31.98
N ARG A 359 11.61 3.65 -31.05
CA ARG A 359 10.92 2.37 -30.88
C ARG A 359 11.81 1.21 -30.45
N TYR A 360 12.94 1.50 -29.81
CA TYR A 360 13.74 0.49 -29.12
C TYR A 360 13.17 0.25 -27.72
N PHE A 361 12.64 -0.94 -27.48
CA PHE A 361 12.05 -1.34 -26.20
C PHE A 361 12.65 -2.67 -25.72
N PRO A 362 12.93 -2.80 -24.41
CA PRO A 362 12.79 -1.78 -23.37
C PRO A 362 13.78 -0.63 -23.59
N ALA A 363 13.34 0.61 -23.32
CA ALA A 363 14.13 1.82 -23.53
C ALA A 363 15.09 2.08 -22.36
N VAL A 364 15.94 1.10 -22.02
CA VAL A 364 16.87 1.13 -20.89
C VAL A 364 18.24 1.66 -21.35
N ASP A 365 18.76 2.66 -20.63
CA ASP A 365 20.14 3.11 -20.74
C ASP A 365 21.02 2.24 -19.84
N ILE A 366 21.66 1.25 -20.42
CA ILE A 366 22.53 0.28 -19.70
C ILE A 366 23.80 0.90 -19.14
N ILE A 367 24.27 2.02 -19.74
CA ILE A 367 25.53 2.68 -19.32
C ILE A 367 25.30 3.43 -17.99
N ARG A 368 24.10 4.00 -17.82
CA ARG A 368 23.75 4.77 -16.62
C ARG A 368 23.08 3.92 -15.54
N SER A 369 22.67 2.70 -15.89
CA SER A 369 22.00 1.78 -14.95
C SER A 369 23.03 0.94 -14.19
N GLY A 370 22.71 0.58 -12.95
CA GLY A 370 23.58 -0.29 -12.14
C GLY A 370 23.12 -0.42 -10.69
N THR A 371 23.68 -1.41 -10.02
CA THR A 371 23.43 -1.67 -8.60
C THR A 371 24.75 -1.61 -7.84
N ARG A 372 24.76 -0.88 -6.72
CA ARG A 372 25.93 -0.86 -5.84
C ARG A 372 26.09 -2.20 -5.16
N ARG A 373 27.32 -2.72 -5.13
CA ARG A 373 27.65 -4.02 -4.56
C ARG A 373 26.87 -5.17 -5.21
N GLU A 374 26.70 -5.09 -6.52
CA GLU A 374 26.06 -6.14 -7.33
C GLU A 374 26.75 -7.51 -7.19
N GLU A 375 28.02 -7.54 -6.77
CA GLU A 375 28.80 -8.74 -6.48
C GLU A 375 28.23 -9.58 -5.33
N LEU A 376 27.28 -9.04 -4.55
CA LEU A 376 26.60 -9.74 -3.47
C LEU A 376 25.30 -10.43 -3.95
N LEU A 377 24.81 -10.09 -5.13
CA LEU A 377 23.57 -10.55 -5.70
C LEU A 377 23.84 -11.56 -6.83
#